data_403871e86e245df2e507988f6b7561ef
#
_entry.id   403871e86e245df2e507988f6b7561ef
#
_cell.length_a   1.000
_cell.length_b   1.000
_cell.length_c   1.000
_cell.angle_alpha   90.00
_cell.angle_beta   90.00
_cell.angle_gamma   90.00
#
_symmetry.space_group_name_H-M   'P 1'
#
loop_
_entity.id
_entity.type
_entity.pdbx_description
1 polymer ?
#
loop_
_entity_poly.entity_id
_entity_poly.type
_entity_poly.pdbx_seq_one_letter_code
_entity_poly.pdbx_strand_id
1 'polypeptide(L)'
;MKKGLTVAAVSALTLSLLLAGCGGGGNKKGATKKVDYPTKNITMICPWGAGGGTDAVLRALCKAAEKETKGKTITVSNVTGGGGATGHAAIMKAKPDGYTIGMITFELNSMPPQKLAPFTYKDFDPVIRVNTDAAALTVPKDAPYNNLKEFVEYAKKHPDEISIGNSAPGSVWHIAAGLMAQKTGIKVKHVPFEGAGPAVTALVGHHIQAVSVSVAEVQSQVKAGQLKILGVMDTKRDPLFPDVPTFKEQGVDVVFGTWRGIGLPKGVDPAVKSQIVDIFSKAMKDQEFISYTKKAGLNLAYQGPDEFAKFLAENAELVDKTMDSIGLKKK
;
A
#
# COMPACT_ATOMS: atom_id res chain seq x y z
N MET A 1 18.29 95.34 -37.38
CA MET A 1 17.84 95.27 -38.79
C MET A 1 17.18 93.93 -39.01
N LYS A 2 15.92 94.01 -39.35
CA LYS A 2 15.14 93.18 -40.28
C LYS A 2 15.06 91.64 -40.00
N LYS A 3 13.90 91.26 -39.61
CA LYS A 3 12.85 90.58 -40.39
C LYS A 3 13.13 89.03 -40.46
N GLY A 4 12.27 88.17 -40.28
CA GLY A 4 10.81 88.14 -40.26
C GLY A 4 10.38 86.69 -40.45
N LEU A 5 9.25 86.48 -39.94
CA LEU A 5 8.08 85.84 -40.58
C LEU A 5 8.10 84.31 -40.72
N THR A 6 7.24 83.77 -40.09
CA THR A 6 5.81 83.36 -40.22
C THR A 6 5.62 81.87 -40.65
N VAL A 7 4.81 81.24 -39.88
CA VAL A 7 3.58 80.47 -40.25
C VAL A 7 3.81 79.08 -40.91
N ALA A 8 3.35 78.01 -40.43
CA ALA A 8 1.93 77.64 -40.45
C ALA A 8 1.69 76.33 -39.65
N ALA A 9 0.59 76.31 -38.97
CA ALA A 9 -0.02 75.11 -38.38
C ALA A 9 -0.61 74.26 -39.47
N VAL A 10 -0.44 72.95 -39.34
CA VAL A 10 -1.37 71.95 -39.91
C VAL A 10 -1.66 70.90 -38.90
N SER A 11 -2.88 70.87 -38.44
CA SER A 11 -3.52 69.85 -37.66
C SER A 11 -3.67 68.59 -38.49
N ALA A 12 -3.22 67.47 -37.98
CA ALA A 12 -3.65 66.14 -38.46
C ALA A 12 -4.11 65.31 -37.29
N LEU A 13 -5.42 65.24 -37.17
CA LEU A 13 -6.14 64.24 -36.34
C LEU A 13 -5.85 62.89 -36.92
N THR A 14 -5.24 61.97 -36.12
CA THR A 14 -5.23 60.53 -36.44
C THR A 14 -5.86 59.74 -35.30
N LEU A 15 -6.92 59.16 -35.70
CA LEU A 15 -7.87 58.28 -35.08
C LEU A 15 -7.18 57.09 -34.39
N SER A 16 -7.29 56.98 -33.06
CA SER A 16 -6.81 55.83 -32.26
C SER A 16 -7.83 54.72 -32.37
N LEU A 17 -7.53 53.67 -33.13
CA LEU A 17 -8.28 52.42 -33.12
C LEU A 17 -7.98 51.65 -31.82
N LEU A 18 -8.99 51.53 -31.00
CA LEU A 18 -9.06 50.59 -29.88
C LEU A 18 -9.17 49.16 -30.46
N LEU A 19 -8.09 48.41 -30.44
CA LEU A 19 -8.11 46.97 -30.59
C LEU A 19 -8.31 46.35 -29.21
N ALA A 20 -9.53 45.94 -28.92
CA ALA A 20 -9.88 45.04 -27.82
C ALA A 20 -9.31 43.67 -28.15
N GLY A 21 -8.15 43.34 -27.62
CA GLY A 21 -7.58 41.99 -27.62
C GLY A 21 -8.30 41.14 -26.60
N CYS A 22 -9.11 40.17 -27.08
CA CYS A 22 -9.62 39.08 -26.26
C CYS A 22 -8.45 38.30 -25.63
N GLY A 23 -8.27 38.49 -24.33
CA GLY A 23 -7.35 37.67 -23.53
C GLY A 23 -7.86 36.27 -23.42
N GLY A 24 -7.30 35.36 -24.20
CA GLY A 24 -7.45 33.92 -23.98
C GLY A 24 -6.84 33.57 -22.63
N GLY A 25 -7.66 33.11 -21.71
CA GLY A 25 -7.24 32.53 -20.43
C GLY A 25 -6.42 31.27 -20.64
N GLY A 26 -5.13 31.44 -20.88
CA GLY A 26 -4.16 30.35 -20.84
C GLY A 26 -4.03 29.86 -19.42
N ASN A 27 -4.55 28.68 -19.18
CA ASN A 27 -4.35 27.92 -17.95
C ASN A 27 -2.83 27.71 -17.76
N LYS A 28 -2.17 28.62 -17.04
CA LYS A 28 -0.76 28.48 -16.64
C LYS A 28 -0.70 27.28 -15.70
N LYS A 29 -0.48 26.07 -16.23
CA LYS A 29 0.11 24.99 -15.46
C LYS A 29 1.39 25.57 -14.85
N GLY A 30 1.36 25.85 -13.55
CA GLY A 30 2.49 26.41 -12.83
C GLY A 30 3.71 25.52 -13.09
N ALA A 31 4.73 26.09 -13.69
CA ALA A 31 6.03 25.43 -13.82
C ALA A 31 6.50 25.13 -12.39
N THR A 32 6.50 23.88 -12.01
CA THR A 32 7.01 23.44 -10.72
C THR A 32 8.48 23.83 -10.63
N LYS A 33 8.82 24.69 -9.67
CA LYS A 33 10.19 25.14 -9.42
C LYS A 33 11.05 23.90 -9.22
N LYS A 34 12.05 23.67 -10.07
CA LYS A 34 12.92 22.52 -9.97
C LYS A 34 13.74 22.67 -8.68
N VAL A 35 13.44 21.84 -7.69
CA VAL A 35 14.15 21.80 -6.41
C VAL A 35 15.27 20.76 -6.52
N ASP A 36 16.43 21.05 -5.94
CA ASP A 36 17.51 20.06 -5.83
C ASP A 36 17.16 19.08 -4.69
N TYR A 37 16.65 17.91 -5.05
CA TYR A 37 16.25 16.86 -4.12
C TYR A 37 16.62 15.50 -4.75
N PRO A 38 17.10 14.52 -3.96
CA PRO A 38 17.58 14.66 -2.59
C PRO A 38 19.01 15.20 -2.52
N THR A 39 19.32 15.98 -1.46
CA THR A 39 20.69 16.48 -1.17
C THR A 39 21.36 15.71 -0.02
N LYS A 40 20.60 14.90 0.73
CA LYS A 40 21.06 14.02 1.82
C LYS A 40 20.34 12.68 1.76
N ASN A 41 20.75 11.70 2.56
CA ASN A 41 20.12 10.39 2.64
C ASN A 41 18.68 10.50 3.13
N ILE A 42 17.85 9.53 2.69
CA ILE A 42 16.42 9.43 3.01
C ILE A 42 16.22 8.30 4.02
N THR A 43 15.37 8.51 5.02
CA THR A 43 14.87 7.46 5.90
C THR A 43 13.51 7.00 5.42
N MET A 44 13.36 5.70 5.20
CA MET A 44 12.12 5.06 4.79
C MET A 44 11.59 4.21 5.95
N ILE A 45 10.48 4.63 6.55
CA ILE A 45 9.85 3.90 7.65
C ILE A 45 9.04 2.73 7.10
N CYS A 46 9.29 1.53 7.65
CA CYS A 46 8.49 0.33 7.47
C CYS A 46 7.67 0.11 8.75
N PRO A 47 6.33 0.14 8.73
CA PRO A 47 5.51 -0.01 9.94
C PRO A 47 5.40 -1.46 10.44
N TRP A 48 6.13 -2.39 9.84
CA TRP A 48 6.08 -3.82 10.14
C TRP A 48 7.46 -4.41 10.37
N GLY A 49 7.49 -5.59 11.01
CA GLY A 49 8.71 -6.32 11.29
C GLY A 49 9.48 -6.73 10.05
N ALA A 50 10.80 -6.86 10.21
CA ALA A 50 11.70 -7.31 9.16
C ALA A 50 11.33 -8.74 8.67
N GLY A 51 11.55 -9.00 7.38
CA GLY A 51 11.28 -10.30 6.75
C GLY A 51 9.83 -10.56 6.35
N GLY A 52 8.87 -9.68 6.69
CA GLY A 52 7.51 -9.75 6.18
C GLY A 52 7.38 -9.15 4.78
N GLY A 53 6.22 -9.37 4.13
CA GLY A 53 5.99 -8.91 2.75
C GLY A 53 6.14 -7.40 2.57
N THR A 54 5.77 -6.59 3.58
CA THR A 54 5.95 -5.14 3.54
C THR A 54 7.43 -4.73 3.55
N ASP A 55 8.23 -5.33 4.43
CA ASP A 55 9.66 -5.07 4.51
C ASP A 55 10.39 -5.51 3.23
N ALA A 56 10.03 -6.67 2.71
CA ALA A 56 10.63 -7.24 1.50
C ALA A 56 10.40 -6.35 0.26
N VAL A 57 9.15 -5.95 0.00
CA VAL A 57 8.84 -5.08 -1.15
C VAL A 57 9.45 -3.69 -0.98
N LEU A 58 9.46 -3.16 0.26
CA LEU A 58 10.03 -1.84 0.54
C LEU A 58 11.53 -1.78 0.29
N ARG A 59 12.29 -2.77 0.80
CA ARG A 59 13.75 -2.82 0.59
C ARG A 59 14.11 -2.96 -0.88
N ALA A 60 13.40 -3.80 -1.62
CA ALA A 60 13.62 -3.95 -3.05
C ALA A 60 13.29 -2.65 -3.82
N LEU A 61 12.19 -1.97 -3.47
CA LEU A 61 11.82 -0.69 -4.06
C LEU A 61 12.84 0.41 -3.74
N CYS A 62 13.31 0.50 -2.48
CA CYS A 62 14.33 1.46 -2.07
C CYS A 62 15.63 1.25 -2.84
N LYS A 63 16.09 -0.01 -2.99
CA LYS A 63 17.28 -0.33 -3.79
C LYS A 63 17.16 0.14 -5.24
N ALA A 64 15.99 -0.05 -5.86
CA ALA A 64 15.72 0.46 -7.20
C ALA A 64 15.67 1.99 -7.25
N ALA A 65 15.05 2.61 -6.24
CA ALA A 65 14.93 4.06 -6.13
C ALA A 65 16.28 4.77 -5.91
N GLU A 66 17.26 4.13 -5.28
CA GLU A 66 18.61 4.68 -5.09
C GLU A 66 19.33 5.02 -6.40
N LYS A 67 18.98 4.36 -7.51
CA LYS A 67 19.47 4.69 -8.86
C LYS A 67 19.10 6.11 -9.30
N GLU A 68 18.04 6.67 -8.72
CA GLU A 68 17.46 8.00 -9.04
C GLU A 68 17.81 9.08 -7.99
N THR A 69 18.54 8.75 -6.92
CA THR A 69 18.78 9.64 -5.78
C THR A 69 20.10 10.43 -5.86
N LYS A 70 20.75 10.48 -7.01
CA LYS A 70 22.04 11.18 -7.17
C LYS A 70 23.12 10.72 -6.18
N GLY A 71 23.18 9.40 -5.91
CA GLY A 71 24.14 8.79 -4.99
C GLY A 71 23.80 8.94 -3.49
N LYS A 72 22.56 9.33 -3.15
CA LYS A 72 22.09 9.29 -1.77
C LYS A 72 21.45 7.93 -1.48
N THR A 73 21.62 7.43 -0.25
CA THR A 73 21.03 6.16 0.19
C THR A 73 19.63 6.34 0.74
N ILE A 74 18.82 5.27 0.63
CA ILE A 74 17.51 5.17 1.26
C ILE A 74 17.56 4.09 2.33
N THR A 75 17.66 4.49 3.59
CA THR A 75 17.75 3.55 4.71
C THR A 75 16.37 3.14 5.19
N VAL A 76 16.07 1.84 5.17
CA VAL A 76 14.80 1.30 5.70
C VAL A 76 14.92 1.09 7.21
N SER A 77 13.99 1.70 7.97
CA SER A 77 13.85 1.56 9.41
C SER A 77 12.52 0.88 9.75
N ASN A 78 12.57 -0.28 10.41
CA ASN A 78 11.38 -0.97 10.88
C ASN A 78 10.92 -0.37 12.21
N VAL A 79 9.73 0.24 12.23
CA VAL A 79 9.11 0.86 13.43
C VAL A 79 7.80 0.13 13.69
N THR A 80 7.85 -0.88 14.53
CA THR A 80 6.74 -1.80 14.80
C THR A 80 5.91 -1.39 16.03
N GLY A 81 4.76 -2.03 16.19
CA GLY A 81 3.89 -1.89 17.37
C GLY A 81 2.47 -1.42 17.04
N GLY A 82 1.52 -1.87 17.86
CA GLY A 82 0.11 -1.49 17.73
C GLY A 82 -0.53 -1.86 16.40
N GLY A 83 -0.15 -2.98 15.78
CA GLY A 83 -0.67 -3.37 14.47
C GLY A 83 -0.30 -2.39 13.34
N GLY A 84 0.89 -1.78 13.42
CA GLY A 84 1.37 -0.78 12.48
C GLY A 84 1.12 0.67 12.90
N ALA A 85 0.34 0.91 13.96
CA ALA A 85 0.00 2.26 14.41
C ALA A 85 1.24 3.10 14.76
N THR A 86 2.24 2.50 15.42
CA THR A 86 3.47 3.20 15.82
C THR A 86 4.27 3.68 14.60
N GLY A 87 4.46 2.82 13.60
CA GLY A 87 5.19 3.18 12.38
C GLY A 87 4.44 4.23 11.54
N HIS A 88 3.14 4.08 11.36
CA HIS A 88 2.34 5.09 10.65
C HIS A 88 2.34 6.43 11.40
N ALA A 89 2.25 6.43 12.74
CA ALA A 89 2.38 7.66 13.53
C ALA A 89 3.76 8.32 13.37
N ALA A 90 4.83 7.51 13.27
CA ALA A 90 6.18 8.03 13.03
C ALA A 90 6.30 8.69 11.66
N ILE A 91 5.69 8.13 10.62
CA ILE A 91 5.62 8.77 9.28
C ILE A 91 4.84 10.09 9.36
N MET A 92 3.64 10.05 9.94
CA MET A 92 2.76 11.23 10.05
C MET A 92 3.41 12.40 10.78
N LYS A 93 4.17 12.12 11.85
CA LYS A 93 4.82 13.12 12.71
C LYS A 93 6.19 13.56 12.21
N ALA A 94 6.69 12.97 11.13
CA ALA A 94 7.99 13.34 10.58
C ALA A 94 7.99 14.79 10.06
N LYS A 95 9.17 15.39 9.97
CA LYS A 95 9.30 16.72 9.37
C LYS A 95 8.85 16.67 7.91
N PRO A 96 8.05 17.64 7.43
CA PRO A 96 7.57 17.65 6.06
C PRO A 96 8.64 18.16 5.07
N ASP A 97 9.88 17.68 5.22
CA ASP A 97 11.01 18.06 4.37
C ASP A 97 11.33 17.00 3.29
N GLY A 98 10.58 15.89 3.26
CA GLY A 98 10.75 14.79 2.30
C GLY A 98 11.87 13.80 2.66
N TYR A 99 12.59 13.94 3.77
CA TYR A 99 13.72 13.07 4.12
C TYR A 99 13.38 11.96 5.12
N THR A 100 12.23 12.03 5.75
CA THR A 100 11.64 10.91 6.49
C THR A 100 10.25 10.65 5.89
N ILE A 101 10.14 9.56 5.17
CA ILE A 101 8.94 9.12 4.46
C ILE A 101 8.68 7.66 4.81
N GLY A 102 7.59 7.06 4.36
CA GLY A 102 7.37 5.66 4.72
C GLY A 102 6.41 4.92 3.83
N MET A 103 6.37 3.62 4.05
CA MET A 103 5.34 2.78 3.46
C MET A 103 4.07 2.86 4.30
N ILE A 104 2.99 3.30 3.67
CA ILE A 104 1.65 3.24 4.23
C ILE A 104 0.97 1.95 3.75
N THR A 105 0.18 1.35 4.64
CA THR A 105 -0.40 0.03 4.41
C THR A 105 -1.90 0.01 4.69
N PHE A 106 -2.55 -1.09 4.34
CA PHE A 106 -3.97 -1.34 4.51
C PHE A 106 -4.51 -0.90 5.88
N GLU A 107 -3.69 -0.99 6.92
CA GLU A 107 -4.09 -0.72 8.30
C GLU A 107 -4.47 0.74 8.56
N LEU A 108 -4.03 1.69 7.72
CA LEU A 108 -4.56 3.07 7.77
C LEU A 108 -6.09 3.12 7.64
N ASN A 109 -6.67 2.15 6.95
CA ASN A 109 -8.11 2.06 6.75
C ASN A 109 -8.81 1.14 7.76
N SER A 110 -8.10 0.19 8.39
CA SER A 110 -8.68 -0.72 9.37
C SER A 110 -8.52 -0.27 10.83
N MET A 111 -7.54 0.56 11.15
CA MET A 111 -7.34 1.09 12.51
C MET A 111 -8.46 2.05 12.99
N PRO A 112 -8.96 3.00 12.16
CA PRO A 112 -10.00 3.93 12.60
C PRO A 112 -11.30 3.24 13.03
N PRO A 113 -11.87 2.26 12.31
CA PRO A 113 -13.05 1.52 12.77
C PRO A 113 -12.84 0.79 14.10
N GLN A 114 -11.61 0.47 14.45
CA GLN A 114 -11.24 -0.19 15.71
C GLN A 114 -10.91 0.78 16.85
N LYS A 115 -10.88 2.10 16.58
CA LYS A 115 -10.40 3.12 17.52
C LYS A 115 -8.95 2.87 18.01
N LEU A 116 -8.11 2.27 17.14
CA LEU A 116 -6.71 1.94 17.46
C LEU A 116 -5.73 3.07 17.20
N ALA A 117 -6.10 4.02 16.33
CA ALA A 117 -5.27 5.17 16.03
C ALA A 117 -6.13 6.44 15.88
N PRO A 118 -5.62 7.60 16.31
CA PRO A 118 -6.32 8.88 16.20
C PRO A 118 -6.15 9.53 14.82
N PHE A 119 -5.57 8.83 13.85
CA PHE A 119 -5.30 9.29 12.49
C PHE A 119 -5.89 8.35 11.44
N THR A 120 -6.01 8.83 10.23
CA THR A 120 -6.56 8.12 9.07
C THR A 120 -5.64 8.29 7.86
N TYR A 121 -5.97 7.68 6.72
CA TYR A 121 -5.28 7.92 5.45
C TYR A 121 -5.25 9.41 5.05
N LYS A 122 -6.21 10.23 5.54
CA LYS A 122 -6.30 11.68 5.24
C LYS A 122 -5.16 12.49 5.85
N ASP A 123 -4.47 11.94 6.83
CA ASP A 123 -3.35 12.58 7.52
C ASP A 123 -2.01 12.39 6.79
N PHE A 124 -2.04 11.74 5.63
CA PHE A 124 -0.88 11.49 4.78
C PHE A 124 -1.06 12.11 3.38
N ASP A 125 0.06 12.45 2.75
CA ASP A 125 0.10 12.77 1.33
C ASP A 125 0.54 11.52 0.55
N PRO A 126 -0.35 10.90 -0.25
CA PRO A 126 0.00 9.74 -1.05
C PRO A 126 0.98 10.08 -2.15
N VAL A 127 1.96 9.21 -2.37
CA VAL A 127 2.97 9.30 -3.44
C VAL A 127 2.63 8.34 -4.56
N ILE A 128 2.70 7.03 -4.29
CA ILE A 128 2.32 5.98 -5.23
C ILE A 128 1.75 4.78 -4.47
N ARG A 129 0.82 4.05 -5.08
CA ARG A 129 0.57 2.66 -4.69
C ARG A 129 1.63 1.77 -5.33
N VAL A 130 2.15 0.81 -4.58
CA VAL A 130 3.25 -0.07 -5.01
C VAL A 130 2.73 -1.43 -5.43
N ASN A 131 2.03 -2.12 -4.51
CA ASN A 131 1.56 -3.47 -4.77
C ASN A 131 0.24 -3.79 -4.05
N THR A 132 -0.34 -4.94 -4.42
CA THR A 132 -1.47 -5.56 -3.76
C THR A 132 -1.25 -7.07 -3.75
N ASP A 133 -1.52 -7.71 -2.61
CA ASP A 133 -1.39 -9.17 -2.47
C ASP A 133 -2.65 -9.74 -1.85
N ALA A 134 -3.21 -10.76 -2.49
CA ALA A 134 -4.37 -11.47 -1.96
C ALA A 134 -4.01 -12.31 -0.74
N ALA A 135 -4.96 -12.49 0.17
CA ALA A 135 -4.83 -13.41 1.27
C ALA A 135 -4.87 -14.87 0.76
N ALA A 136 -4.17 -15.75 1.46
CA ALA A 136 -4.19 -17.18 1.22
C ALA A 136 -4.36 -17.92 2.56
N LEU A 137 -5.12 -19.00 2.54
CA LEU A 137 -5.19 -19.93 3.66
C LEU A 137 -4.11 -20.98 3.49
N THR A 138 -3.19 -21.04 4.45
CA THR A 138 -2.04 -21.96 4.42
C THR A 138 -2.00 -22.78 5.69
N VAL A 139 -1.64 -24.06 5.54
CA VAL A 139 -1.62 -25.06 6.63
C VAL A 139 -0.34 -25.87 6.58
N PRO A 140 0.04 -26.64 7.64
CA PRO A 140 1.13 -27.59 7.58
C PRO A 140 0.92 -28.61 6.46
N LYS A 141 2.01 -29.12 5.88
CA LYS A 141 1.95 -30.08 4.77
C LYS A 141 1.21 -31.37 5.14
N ASP A 142 1.35 -31.81 6.37
CA ASP A 142 0.76 -33.03 6.96
C ASP A 142 -0.64 -32.82 7.55
N ALA A 143 -1.21 -31.59 7.45
CA ALA A 143 -2.57 -31.34 7.91
C ALA A 143 -3.58 -32.28 7.22
N PRO A 144 -4.64 -32.75 7.96
CA PRO A 144 -5.57 -33.78 7.49
C PRO A 144 -6.55 -33.38 6.39
N TYR A 145 -6.38 -32.17 5.85
CA TYR A 145 -7.21 -31.59 4.77
C TYR A 145 -6.31 -31.04 3.66
N ASN A 146 -6.75 -31.21 2.40
CA ASN A 146 -5.95 -30.86 1.20
C ASN A 146 -6.56 -29.73 0.35
N ASN A 147 -7.76 -29.29 0.67
CA ASN A 147 -8.47 -28.21 -0.01
C ASN A 147 -9.35 -27.44 0.99
N LEU A 148 -9.94 -26.31 0.53
CA LEU A 148 -10.77 -25.48 1.37
C LEU A 148 -12.02 -26.20 1.88
N LYS A 149 -12.62 -27.05 1.04
CA LYS A 149 -13.84 -27.79 1.42
C LYS A 149 -13.56 -28.74 2.60
N GLU A 150 -12.50 -29.55 2.50
CA GLU A 150 -12.09 -30.46 3.57
C GLU A 150 -11.73 -29.71 4.87
N PHE A 151 -11.05 -28.57 4.74
CA PHE A 151 -10.74 -27.70 5.88
C PHE A 151 -12.01 -27.19 6.56
N VAL A 152 -12.99 -26.72 5.78
CA VAL A 152 -14.26 -26.21 6.30
C VAL A 152 -15.07 -27.32 6.97
N GLU A 153 -15.11 -28.51 6.37
CA GLU A 153 -15.79 -29.70 6.96
C GLU A 153 -15.14 -30.12 8.27
N TYR A 154 -13.81 -30.11 8.32
CA TYR A 154 -13.07 -30.40 9.54
C TYR A 154 -13.34 -29.34 10.62
N ALA A 155 -13.25 -28.06 10.28
CA ALA A 155 -13.49 -26.95 11.21
C ALA A 155 -14.90 -26.93 11.78
N LYS A 156 -15.93 -27.33 11.00
CA LYS A 156 -17.32 -27.46 11.48
C LYS A 156 -17.49 -28.56 12.51
N LYS A 157 -16.69 -29.63 12.43
CA LYS A 157 -16.69 -30.75 13.41
C LYS A 157 -15.86 -30.42 14.66
N HIS A 158 -14.99 -29.43 14.57
CA HIS A 158 -14.05 -29.01 15.61
C HIS A 158 -14.16 -27.50 15.88
N PRO A 159 -15.35 -26.99 16.33
CA PRO A 159 -15.56 -25.57 16.55
C PRO A 159 -14.63 -25.04 17.61
N ASP A 160 -14.01 -23.88 17.33
CA ASP A 160 -13.03 -23.21 18.20
C ASP A 160 -11.76 -24.03 18.55
N GLU A 161 -11.46 -25.12 17.82
CA GLU A 161 -10.22 -25.87 17.99
C GLU A 161 -9.11 -25.42 17.04
N ILE A 162 -9.47 -24.92 15.84
CA ILE A 162 -8.49 -24.46 14.86
C ILE A 162 -8.03 -23.03 15.22
N SER A 163 -6.74 -22.89 15.45
CA SER A 163 -6.09 -21.57 15.59
C SER A 163 -5.53 -21.10 14.26
N ILE A 164 -5.90 -19.85 13.88
CA ILE A 164 -5.41 -19.19 12.66
C ILE A 164 -4.54 -18.01 13.06
N GLY A 165 -3.26 -18.07 12.69
CA GLY A 165 -2.32 -16.98 12.87
C GLY A 165 -2.57 -15.85 11.86
N ASN A 166 -2.41 -14.62 12.31
CA ASN A 166 -2.51 -13.40 11.51
C ASN A 166 -1.60 -12.30 12.07
N SER A 167 -1.51 -11.16 11.40
CA SER A 167 -0.49 -10.14 11.69
C SER A 167 -0.84 -9.15 12.78
N ALA A 168 -2.01 -9.14 13.35
CA ALA A 168 -2.45 -8.36 14.53
C ALA A 168 -3.98 -8.35 14.60
N PRO A 169 -4.62 -8.01 15.72
CA PRO A 169 -6.05 -7.79 15.78
C PRO A 169 -6.49 -6.71 14.78
N GLY A 170 -7.48 -7.03 13.95
CA GLY A 170 -8.02 -6.11 12.92
C GLY A 170 -7.06 -5.72 11.79
N SER A 171 -5.95 -6.43 11.65
CA SER A 171 -5.09 -6.34 10.47
C SER A 171 -5.77 -6.95 9.24
N VAL A 172 -5.21 -6.71 8.06
CA VAL A 172 -5.71 -7.28 6.82
C VAL A 172 -5.89 -8.80 6.89
N TRP A 173 -4.93 -9.50 7.48
CA TRP A 173 -4.94 -10.96 7.58
C TRP A 173 -5.96 -11.49 8.60
N HIS A 174 -6.21 -10.73 9.68
CA HIS A 174 -7.30 -11.04 10.61
C HIS A 174 -8.66 -10.87 9.93
N ILE A 175 -8.87 -9.77 9.21
CA ILE A 175 -10.12 -9.50 8.48
C ILE A 175 -10.35 -10.59 7.41
N ALA A 176 -9.31 -10.98 6.66
CA ALA A 176 -9.40 -12.06 5.67
C ALA A 176 -9.86 -13.39 6.30
N ALA A 177 -9.25 -13.77 7.43
CA ALA A 177 -9.67 -14.97 8.18
C ALA A 177 -11.10 -14.84 8.72
N GLY A 178 -11.50 -13.66 9.21
CA GLY A 178 -12.86 -13.37 9.68
C GLY A 178 -13.90 -13.47 8.57
N LEU A 179 -13.61 -12.92 7.38
CA LEU A 179 -14.46 -13.06 6.20
C LEU A 179 -14.64 -14.52 5.77
N MET A 180 -13.54 -15.27 5.74
CA MET A 180 -13.59 -16.72 5.47
C MET A 180 -14.49 -17.43 6.49
N ALA A 181 -14.28 -17.19 7.78
CA ALA A 181 -15.07 -17.81 8.84
C ALA A 181 -16.57 -17.47 8.71
N GLN A 182 -16.90 -16.20 8.46
CA GLN A 182 -18.28 -15.73 8.23
C GLN A 182 -18.92 -16.42 7.02
N LYS A 183 -18.22 -16.46 5.87
CA LYS A 183 -18.76 -17.01 4.62
C LYS A 183 -18.89 -18.54 4.63
N THR A 184 -18.09 -19.22 5.43
CA THR A 184 -18.12 -20.70 5.53
C THR A 184 -18.91 -21.21 6.74
N GLY A 185 -19.23 -20.32 7.70
CA GLY A 185 -19.94 -20.66 8.93
C GLY A 185 -19.08 -21.46 9.92
N ILE A 186 -17.75 -21.40 9.83
CA ILE A 186 -16.83 -22.05 10.78
C ILE A 186 -16.53 -21.13 11.97
N LYS A 187 -16.14 -21.75 13.10
CA LYS A 187 -15.64 -21.04 14.28
C LYS A 187 -14.15 -21.39 14.47
N VAL A 188 -13.31 -20.34 14.58
CA VAL A 188 -11.86 -20.45 14.69
C VAL A 188 -11.31 -19.52 15.75
N LYS A 189 -10.16 -19.84 16.31
CA LYS A 189 -9.41 -18.95 17.20
C LYS A 189 -8.44 -18.10 16.40
N HIS A 190 -8.53 -16.79 16.50
CA HIS A 190 -7.56 -15.88 15.91
C HIS A 190 -6.37 -15.70 16.84
N VAL A 191 -5.14 -15.94 16.35
CA VAL A 191 -3.89 -15.78 17.10
C VAL A 191 -3.09 -14.64 16.46
N PRO A 192 -3.02 -13.47 17.12
CA PRO A 192 -2.30 -12.33 16.58
C PRO A 192 -0.78 -12.44 16.79
N PHE A 193 -0.02 -11.99 15.77
CA PHE A 193 1.45 -11.90 15.81
C PHE A 193 1.87 -10.47 15.38
N GLU A 194 3.12 -10.08 15.69
CA GLU A 194 3.69 -8.78 15.26
C GLU A 194 4.12 -8.79 13.77
N GLY A 195 3.29 -9.36 12.92
CA GLY A 195 3.49 -9.48 11.47
C GLY A 195 3.33 -10.90 10.95
N ALA A 196 3.32 -11.06 9.64
CA ALA A 196 3.12 -12.36 8.99
C ALA A 196 4.31 -13.32 9.21
N GLY A 197 5.56 -12.81 9.22
CA GLY A 197 6.76 -13.64 9.40
C GLY A 197 6.71 -14.51 10.68
N PRO A 198 6.51 -13.92 11.87
CA PRO A 198 6.33 -14.69 13.12
C PRO A 198 5.15 -15.67 13.07
N ALA A 199 4.03 -15.32 12.44
CA ALA A 199 2.89 -16.22 12.28
C ALA A 199 3.24 -17.45 11.44
N VAL A 200 3.93 -17.26 10.31
CA VAL A 200 4.41 -18.35 9.45
C VAL A 200 5.40 -19.25 10.19
N THR A 201 6.32 -18.67 10.97
CA THR A 201 7.25 -19.43 11.82
C THR A 201 6.50 -20.30 12.83
N ALA A 202 5.47 -19.77 13.48
CA ALA A 202 4.64 -20.51 14.42
C ALA A 202 3.87 -21.65 13.73
N LEU A 203 3.44 -21.46 12.47
CA LEU A 203 2.80 -22.51 11.68
C LEU A 203 3.77 -23.63 11.34
N VAL A 204 4.97 -23.31 10.89
CA VAL A 204 6.02 -24.31 10.61
C VAL A 204 6.39 -25.11 11.88
N GLY A 205 6.36 -24.45 13.04
CA GLY A 205 6.58 -25.07 14.35
C GLY A 205 5.36 -25.83 14.91
N HIS A 206 4.25 -25.96 14.17
CA HIS A 206 2.99 -26.58 14.61
C HIS A 206 2.36 -25.97 15.89
N HIS A 207 2.70 -24.70 16.21
CA HIS A 207 2.09 -23.98 17.33
C HIS A 207 0.69 -23.47 17.02
N ILE A 208 0.33 -23.39 15.75
CA ILE A 208 -0.99 -23.03 15.23
C ILE A 208 -1.33 -23.97 14.04
N GLN A 209 -2.61 -24.07 13.69
CA GLN A 209 -3.10 -25.01 12.67
C GLN A 209 -3.17 -24.40 11.27
N ALA A 210 -3.28 -23.07 11.16
CA ALA A 210 -3.34 -22.37 9.89
C ALA A 210 -2.79 -20.93 10.01
N VAL A 211 -2.48 -20.31 8.88
CA VAL A 211 -2.27 -18.88 8.77
C VAL A 211 -3.13 -18.31 7.64
N SER A 212 -3.59 -17.07 7.84
CA SER A 212 -4.15 -16.24 6.80
C SER A 212 -3.14 -15.13 6.51
N VAL A 213 -2.36 -15.27 5.43
CA VAL A 213 -1.34 -14.32 4.97
C VAL A 213 -1.25 -14.39 3.45
N SER A 214 -0.40 -13.57 2.80
CA SER A 214 -0.24 -13.66 1.34
C SER A 214 0.61 -14.86 0.90
N VAL A 215 0.45 -15.25 -0.37
CA VAL A 215 1.29 -16.28 -1.02
C VAL A 215 2.78 -15.93 -0.91
N ALA A 216 3.14 -14.66 -1.12
CA ALA A 216 4.52 -14.19 -1.01
C ALA A 216 5.17 -14.50 0.35
N GLU A 217 4.38 -14.49 1.42
CA GLU A 217 4.86 -14.69 2.79
C GLU A 217 5.07 -16.16 3.18
N VAL A 218 4.48 -17.10 2.42
CA VAL A 218 4.58 -18.55 2.68
C VAL A 218 5.31 -19.33 1.58
N GLN A 219 5.62 -18.71 0.44
CA GLN A 219 6.11 -19.42 -0.74
C GLN A 219 7.38 -20.24 -0.50
N SER A 220 8.30 -19.75 0.33
CA SER A 220 9.55 -20.44 0.64
C SER A 220 9.28 -21.77 1.36
N GLN A 221 8.41 -21.77 2.36
CA GLN A 221 8.02 -22.94 3.14
C GLN A 221 7.16 -23.91 2.32
N VAL A 222 6.32 -23.38 1.43
CA VAL A 222 5.53 -24.22 0.50
C VAL A 222 6.45 -24.91 -0.51
N LYS A 223 7.40 -24.19 -1.10
CA LYS A 223 8.42 -24.78 -2.01
C LYS A 223 9.34 -25.78 -1.29
N ALA A 224 9.62 -25.57 -0.01
CA ALA A 224 10.37 -26.49 0.82
C ALA A 224 9.55 -27.73 1.28
N GLY A 225 8.27 -27.81 0.92
CA GLY A 225 7.39 -28.92 1.29
C GLY A 225 6.95 -28.97 2.75
N GLN A 226 7.15 -27.87 3.49
CA GLN A 226 6.75 -27.76 4.91
C GLN A 226 5.27 -27.35 5.06
N LEU A 227 4.77 -26.53 4.15
CA LEU A 227 3.41 -25.99 4.16
C LEU A 227 2.69 -26.31 2.85
N LYS A 228 1.36 -26.18 2.84
CA LYS A 228 0.51 -26.23 1.65
C LYS A 228 -0.53 -25.12 1.70
N ILE A 229 -0.81 -24.49 0.55
CA ILE A 229 -1.84 -23.48 0.39
C ILE A 229 -3.14 -24.18 -0.01
N LEU A 230 -4.23 -23.93 0.71
CA LEU A 230 -5.54 -24.51 0.41
C LEU A 230 -6.39 -23.68 -0.55
N GLY A 231 -6.08 -22.39 -0.68
CA GLY A 231 -6.73 -21.49 -1.61
C GLY A 231 -6.27 -20.05 -1.45
N VAL A 232 -6.51 -19.24 -2.49
CA VAL A 232 -6.22 -17.79 -2.51
C VAL A 232 -7.51 -16.99 -2.60
N MET A 233 -7.58 -15.87 -1.89
CA MET A 233 -8.74 -14.97 -1.84
C MET A 233 -8.65 -13.91 -2.94
N ASP A 234 -8.53 -14.36 -4.19
CA ASP A 234 -8.42 -13.50 -5.37
C ASP A 234 -9.44 -13.91 -6.44
N THR A 235 -9.57 -13.09 -7.45
CA THR A 235 -10.39 -13.35 -8.65
C THR A 235 -9.75 -14.34 -9.62
N LYS A 236 -8.42 -14.56 -9.48
CA LYS A 236 -7.61 -15.48 -10.28
C LYS A 236 -6.57 -16.18 -9.41
N ARG A 237 -6.10 -17.34 -9.88
CA ARG A 237 -5.05 -18.09 -9.20
C ARG A 237 -3.73 -17.33 -9.18
N ASP A 238 -2.91 -17.58 -8.16
CA ASP A 238 -1.58 -16.99 -8.05
C ASP A 238 -0.63 -17.60 -9.12
N PRO A 239 0.10 -16.76 -9.87
CA PRO A 239 0.97 -17.26 -10.95
C PRO A 239 2.16 -18.11 -10.45
N LEU A 240 2.56 -18.00 -9.18
CA LEU A 240 3.60 -18.86 -8.60
C LEU A 240 3.08 -20.25 -8.21
N PHE A 241 1.77 -20.37 -7.97
CA PHE A 241 1.11 -21.61 -7.59
C PHE A 241 -0.18 -21.81 -8.39
N PRO A 242 -0.08 -22.00 -9.71
CA PRO A 242 -1.24 -22.06 -10.61
C PRO A 242 -2.18 -23.24 -10.34
N ASP A 243 -1.70 -24.26 -9.63
CA ASP A 243 -2.49 -25.42 -9.20
C ASP A 243 -3.35 -25.13 -7.97
N VAL A 244 -3.07 -24.05 -7.22
CA VAL A 244 -3.86 -23.66 -6.05
C VAL A 244 -5.10 -22.90 -6.52
N PRO A 245 -6.32 -23.41 -6.24
CA PRO A 245 -7.55 -22.76 -6.66
C PRO A 245 -7.82 -21.49 -5.84
N THR A 246 -8.61 -20.59 -6.40
CA THR A 246 -9.17 -19.47 -5.64
C THR A 246 -10.27 -19.97 -4.69
N PHE A 247 -10.60 -19.17 -3.69
CA PHE A 247 -11.75 -19.40 -2.83
C PHE A 247 -13.05 -19.45 -3.64
N LYS A 248 -13.18 -18.58 -4.64
CA LYS A 248 -14.35 -18.52 -5.53
C LYS A 248 -14.51 -19.79 -6.37
N GLU A 249 -13.43 -20.34 -6.92
CA GLU A 249 -13.44 -21.64 -7.62
C GLU A 249 -13.88 -22.79 -6.71
N GLN A 250 -13.69 -22.64 -5.39
CA GLN A 250 -14.10 -23.62 -4.38
C GLN A 250 -15.47 -23.28 -3.72
N GLY A 251 -16.24 -22.36 -4.34
CA GLY A 251 -17.60 -22.02 -3.91
C GLY A 251 -17.70 -21.02 -2.74
N VAL A 252 -16.60 -20.40 -2.34
CA VAL A 252 -16.57 -19.39 -1.27
C VAL A 252 -16.27 -18.02 -1.87
N ASP A 253 -17.27 -17.13 -1.95
CA ASP A 253 -17.13 -15.80 -2.54
C ASP A 253 -16.43 -14.83 -1.57
N VAL A 254 -15.11 -14.92 -1.51
CA VAL A 254 -14.22 -14.03 -0.77
C VAL A 254 -13.06 -13.62 -1.66
N VAL A 255 -12.96 -12.31 -1.89
CA VAL A 255 -11.79 -11.67 -2.53
C VAL A 255 -11.31 -10.60 -1.56
N PHE A 256 -10.13 -10.78 -1.01
CA PHE A 256 -9.58 -9.89 0.00
C PHE A 256 -8.05 -9.95 0.06
N GLY A 257 -7.43 -8.82 0.34
CA GLY A 257 -5.97 -8.73 0.41
C GLY A 257 -5.47 -7.38 0.88
N THR A 258 -4.16 -7.27 0.95
CA THR A 258 -3.46 -6.04 1.35
C THR A 258 -3.14 -5.17 0.15
N TRP A 259 -2.89 -3.90 0.44
CA TRP A 259 -2.20 -2.97 -0.44
C TRP A 259 -1.08 -2.26 0.32
N ARG A 260 -0.07 -1.81 -0.42
CA ARG A 260 1.04 -1.01 0.13
C ARG A 260 1.36 0.13 -0.82
N GLY A 261 1.71 1.27 -0.26
CA GLY A 261 2.10 2.46 -1.02
C GLY A 261 3.06 3.35 -0.25
N ILE A 262 3.65 4.31 -0.92
CA ILE A 262 4.49 5.33 -0.29
C ILE A 262 3.62 6.50 0.13
N GLY A 263 3.81 6.95 1.36
CA GLY A 263 3.14 8.12 1.94
C GLY A 263 4.14 9.08 2.59
N LEU A 264 3.76 10.35 2.60
CA LEU A 264 4.49 11.45 3.22
C LEU A 264 3.69 12.01 4.39
N PRO A 265 4.35 12.67 5.37
CA PRO A 265 3.63 13.56 6.26
C PRO A 265 2.95 14.69 5.47
N LYS A 266 1.89 15.28 6.01
CA LYS A 266 1.24 16.45 5.39
C LYS A 266 2.18 17.65 5.36
N GLY A 267 2.06 18.45 4.29
CA GLY A 267 2.73 19.74 4.19
C GLY A 267 4.13 19.70 3.57
N VAL A 268 4.52 18.60 2.93
CA VAL A 268 5.75 18.56 2.11
C VAL A 268 5.59 19.50 0.93
N ASP A 269 6.65 20.31 0.65
CA ASP A 269 6.68 21.22 -0.50
C ASP A 269 6.29 20.48 -1.79
N PRO A 270 5.35 20.99 -2.58
CA PRO A 270 4.88 20.34 -3.81
C PRO A 270 6.00 19.99 -4.80
N ALA A 271 7.06 20.80 -4.87
CA ALA A 271 8.18 20.52 -5.75
C ALA A 271 9.04 19.35 -5.23
N VAL A 272 9.22 19.23 -3.91
CA VAL A 272 9.86 18.06 -3.27
C VAL A 272 9.00 16.82 -3.47
N LYS A 273 7.68 16.90 -3.22
CA LYS A 273 6.74 15.80 -3.46
C LYS A 273 6.82 15.30 -4.90
N SER A 274 6.86 16.21 -5.88
CA SER A 274 6.98 15.87 -7.30
C SER A 274 8.27 15.09 -7.60
N GLN A 275 9.40 15.46 -6.99
CA GLN A 275 10.66 14.72 -7.14
C GLN A 275 10.57 13.32 -6.52
N ILE A 276 9.94 13.19 -5.35
CA ILE A 276 9.73 11.89 -4.69
C ILE A 276 8.84 11.00 -5.58
N VAL A 277 7.76 11.54 -6.13
CA VAL A 277 6.90 10.80 -7.07
C VAL A 277 7.68 10.34 -8.30
N ASP A 278 8.53 11.19 -8.88
CA ASP A 278 9.37 10.84 -10.04
C ASP A 278 10.35 9.69 -9.70
N ILE A 279 11.08 9.80 -8.59
CA ILE A 279 12.03 8.79 -8.11
C ILE A 279 11.35 7.41 -7.97
N PHE A 280 10.24 7.34 -7.21
CA PHE A 280 9.58 6.07 -6.95
C PHE A 280 8.79 5.54 -8.17
N SER A 281 8.26 6.42 -9.02
CA SER A 281 7.63 6.00 -10.28
C SER A 281 8.63 5.39 -11.28
N LYS A 282 9.87 5.86 -11.29
CA LYS A 282 10.96 5.25 -12.07
C LYS A 282 11.41 3.94 -11.44
N ALA A 283 11.54 3.88 -10.11
CA ALA A 283 11.87 2.65 -9.39
C ALA A 283 10.86 1.52 -9.66
N MET A 284 9.56 1.84 -9.80
CA MET A 284 8.54 0.86 -10.17
C MET A 284 8.74 0.24 -11.55
N LYS A 285 9.50 0.88 -12.44
CA LYS A 285 9.84 0.40 -13.79
C LYS A 285 11.21 -0.27 -13.88
N ASP A 286 11.94 -0.32 -12.78
CA ASP A 286 13.26 -0.95 -12.72
C ASP A 286 13.17 -2.46 -12.93
N GLN A 287 13.98 -3.00 -13.84
CA GLN A 287 13.88 -4.41 -14.23
C GLN A 287 14.31 -5.38 -13.12
N GLU A 288 15.26 -4.98 -12.25
CA GLU A 288 15.65 -5.78 -11.09
C GLU A 288 14.52 -5.85 -10.06
N PHE A 289 13.84 -4.70 -9.83
CA PHE A 289 12.68 -4.63 -8.95
C PHE A 289 11.51 -5.48 -9.48
N ILE A 290 11.16 -5.34 -10.76
CA ILE A 290 10.11 -6.14 -11.41
C ILE A 290 10.44 -7.65 -11.35
N SER A 291 11.68 -8.01 -11.66
CA SER A 291 12.13 -9.42 -11.60
C SER A 291 12.08 -9.97 -10.16
N TYR A 292 12.50 -9.16 -9.18
CA TYR A 292 12.43 -9.53 -7.77
C TYR A 292 10.98 -9.75 -7.33
N THR A 293 10.08 -8.80 -7.58
CA THR A 293 8.68 -8.89 -7.15
C THR A 293 7.97 -10.08 -7.78
N LYS A 294 8.22 -10.35 -9.06
CA LYS A 294 7.69 -11.55 -9.75
C LYS A 294 8.17 -12.84 -9.08
N LYS A 295 9.46 -12.96 -8.75
CA LYS A 295 10.01 -14.14 -8.05
C LYS A 295 9.50 -14.27 -6.62
N ALA A 296 9.27 -13.15 -5.97
CA ALA A 296 8.80 -13.09 -4.59
C ALA A 296 7.27 -13.25 -4.46
N GLY A 297 6.51 -13.33 -5.56
CA GLY A 297 5.04 -13.41 -5.52
C GLY A 297 4.37 -12.11 -5.05
N LEU A 298 5.03 -10.98 -5.22
CA LEU A 298 4.52 -9.65 -4.88
C LEU A 298 3.87 -9.03 -6.11
N ASN A 299 2.57 -8.84 -6.10
CA ASN A 299 1.82 -8.37 -7.25
C ASN A 299 1.88 -6.85 -7.37
N LEU A 300 2.63 -6.33 -8.35
CA LEU A 300 2.73 -4.89 -8.60
C LEU A 300 1.38 -4.31 -9.02
N ALA A 301 1.03 -3.15 -8.43
CA ALA A 301 -0.22 -2.45 -8.68
C ALA A 301 -0.02 -0.94 -8.62
N TYR A 302 0.76 -0.41 -9.56
CA TYR A 302 1.10 1.00 -9.61
C TYR A 302 -0.14 1.87 -9.80
N GLN A 303 -0.24 2.89 -8.95
CA GLN A 303 -1.12 4.05 -9.12
C GLN A 303 -0.34 5.31 -8.76
N GLY A 304 -0.54 6.37 -9.55
CA GLY A 304 0.01 7.70 -9.23
C GLY A 304 -0.73 8.37 -8.05
N PRO A 305 -0.28 9.56 -7.63
CA PRO A 305 -0.80 10.20 -6.41
C PRO A 305 -2.32 10.38 -6.37
N ASP A 306 -2.92 10.84 -7.47
CA ASP A 306 -4.37 11.13 -7.52
C ASP A 306 -5.20 9.85 -7.53
N GLU A 307 -4.79 8.85 -8.32
CA GLU A 307 -5.45 7.55 -8.36
C GLU A 307 -5.31 6.82 -7.02
N PHE A 308 -4.14 6.92 -6.38
CA PHE A 308 -3.92 6.33 -5.07
C PHE A 308 -4.73 7.03 -3.98
N ALA A 309 -4.86 8.36 -4.02
CA ALA A 309 -5.73 9.09 -3.10
C ALA A 309 -7.20 8.65 -3.21
N LYS A 310 -7.69 8.50 -4.44
CA LYS A 310 -9.05 7.99 -4.71
C LYS A 310 -9.21 6.56 -4.18
N PHE A 311 -8.25 5.69 -4.48
CA PHE A 311 -8.25 4.30 -3.98
C PHE A 311 -8.28 4.24 -2.45
N LEU A 312 -7.51 5.08 -1.74
CA LEU A 312 -7.50 5.12 -0.28
C LEU A 312 -8.88 5.43 0.30
N ALA A 313 -9.60 6.38 -0.31
CA ALA A 313 -10.94 6.75 0.11
C ALA A 313 -11.96 5.61 -0.11
N GLU A 314 -11.98 5.03 -1.32
CA GLU A 314 -12.87 3.91 -1.66
C GLU A 314 -12.59 2.67 -0.80
N ASN A 315 -11.31 2.37 -0.58
CA ASN A 315 -10.90 1.26 0.27
C ASN A 315 -11.27 1.48 1.74
N ALA A 316 -11.21 2.72 2.25
CA ALA A 316 -11.63 3.01 3.62
C ALA A 316 -13.11 2.70 3.86
N GLU A 317 -13.98 3.07 2.91
CA GLU A 317 -15.42 2.76 2.98
C GLU A 317 -15.68 1.25 2.91
N LEU A 318 -14.97 0.54 2.03
CA LEU A 318 -15.07 -0.91 1.92
C LEU A 318 -14.65 -1.61 3.20
N VAL A 319 -13.52 -1.20 3.78
CA VAL A 319 -12.98 -1.79 5.01
C VAL A 319 -13.91 -1.53 6.19
N ASP A 320 -14.45 -0.31 6.34
CA ASP A 320 -15.39 0.03 7.39
C ASP A 320 -16.64 -0.87 7.36
N LYS A 321 -17.24 -1.03 6.19
CA LYS A 321 -18.40 -1.93 5.98
C LYS A 321 -18.05 -3.40 6.24
N THR A 322 -16.89 -3.83 5.79
CA THR A 322 -16.42 -5.21 5.99
C THR A 322 -16.23 -5.52 7.46
N MET A 323 -15.57 -4.64 8.20
CA MET A 323 -15.31 -4.82 9.62
C MET A 323 -16.59 -4.80 10.46
N ASP A 324 -17.57 -3.99 10.07
CA ASP A 324 -18.90 -4.01 10.70
C ASP A 324 -19.57 -5.36 10.49
N SER A 325 -19.54 -5.90 9.27
CA SER A 325 -20.18 -7.18 8.93
C SER A 325 -19.62 -8.39 9.66
N ILE A 326 -18.32 -8.36 10.02
CA ILE A 326 -17.64 -9.46 10.74
C ILE A 326 -17.46 -9.17 12.24
N GLY A 327 -18.07 -8.09 12.75
CA GLY A 327 -18.07 -7.74 14.17
C GLY A 327 -16.73 -7.23 14.73
N LEU A 328 -15.83 -6.75 13.86
CA LEU A 328 -14.54 -6.18 14.26
C LEU A 328 -14.56 -4.64 14.42
N LYS A 329 -15.66 -4.00 14.04
CA LYS A 329 -15.84 -2.56 14.25
C LYS A 329 -16.20 -2.30 15.71
N LYS A 330 -15.47 -1.39 16.38
CA LYS A 330 -15.81 -0.96 17.73
C LYS A 330 -16.91 0.11 17.70
N LYS A 331 -17.94 -0.10 18.51
CA LYS A 331 -19.03 0.85 18.73
C LYS A 331 -18.59 2.10 19.49
#